data_b12e1733518a36ff68784dbf8bbc608a
#
_entry.id   b12e1733518a36ff68784dbf8bbc608a
#
_cell.length_a   1.000
_cell.length_b   1.000
_cell.length_c   1.000
_cell.angle_alpha   90.00
_cell.angle_beta   90.00
_cell.angle_gamma   90.00
#
_symmetry.space_group_name_H-M   'P 1'
#
loop_
_entity.id
_entity.type
_entity.pdbx_description
1 polymer ?
#
loop_
_entity_poly.entity_id
_entity_poly.type
_entity_poly.pdbx_seq_one_letter_code
_entity_poly.pdbx_strand_id
1 'polypeptide(L)'
;MAEDRPKKISRRTLLRSAGVAGAAAAAGSVGLSASPEALTAPLPEQSSAAELPPVAYEHLTAEEAELLEAIADHLIPADEYGPGAMEARAVAYIDRALGGALSDSHDAYRSGLAAFDRYCRASRGGPFLGLSNRDQVSALIDVEIGSATGAATGFAGSSAVFFSMVRSHVLQGTFGDPYYGGNANFVGWDLLGYPGVRTRVSNADQRRLEAGELEPNHRSAYDWDTFNKASARSARTEAKHGD
;
A
#
# COMPACT_ATOMS: atom_id res chain seq x y z
N MET A 1 20.17 13.87 -35.52
CA MET A 1 20.15 14.26 -34.10
C MET A 1 19.07 13.42 -33.43
N ALA A 2 19.46 12.39 -32.68
CA ALA A 2 18.54 11.54 -31.93
C ALA A 2 18.39 12.14 -30.54
N GLU A 3 17.15 12.51 -30.16
CA GLU A 3 16.81 13.02 -28.83
C GLU A 3 16.90 11.87 -27.83
N ASP A 4 17.86 11.98 -26.92
CA ASP A 4 18.05 11.07 -25.79
C ASP A 4 16.95 11.35 -24.74
N ARG A 5 15.90 10.53 -24.73
CA ARG A 5 14.84 10.61 -23.71
C ARG A 5 15.37 10.00 -22.40
N PRO A 6 15.30 10.71 -21.26
CA PRO A 6 15.73 10.17 -19.99
C PRO A 6 14.92 8.91 -19.64
N LYS A 7 15.62 7.80 -19.37
CA LYS A 7 15.02 6.53 -18.93
C LYS A 7 14.33 6.74 -17.58
N LYS A 8 13.02 6.54 -17.53
CA LYS A 8 12.24 6.56 -16.29
C LYS A 8 12.76 5.42 -15.40
N ILE A 9 13.28 5.77 -14.23
CA ILE A 9 13.71 4.78 -13.22
C ILE A 9 12.44 4.28 -12.52
N SER A 10 12.14 2.98 -12.60
CA SER A 10 10.99 2.39 -11.92
C SER A 10 11.24 2.35 -10.40
N ARG A 11 10.16 2.45 -9.60
CA ARG A 11 10.22 2.39 -8.13
C ARG A 11 10.89 1.11 -7.62
N ARG A 12 10.68 -0.02 -8.30
CA ARG A 12 11.32 -1.31 -7.99
C ARG A 12 12.82 -1.29 -8.26
N THR A 13 13.26 -0.61 -9.31
CA THR A 13 14.69 -0.42 -9.59
C THR A 13 15.35 0.42 -8.50
N LEU A 14 14.64 1.45 -8.01
CA LEU A 14 15.10 2.29 -6.90
C LEU A 14 15.21 1.50 -5.59
N LEU A 15 14.21 0.67 -5.28
CA LEU A 15 14.21 -0.17 -4.07
C LEU A 15 15.25 -1.30 -4.14
N ARG A 16 15.45 -1.92 -5.31
CA ARG A 16 16.50 -2.91 -5.50
C ARG A 16 17.91 -2.28 -5.42
N SER A 17 18.11 -1.09 -5.98
CA SER A 17 19.42 -0.40 -5.89
C SER A 17 19.74 0.04 -4.48
N ALA A 18 18.75 0.40 -3.66
CA ALA A 18 18.94 0.75 -2.25
C ALA A 18 19.29 -0.47 -1.39
N GLY A 19 18.79 -1.67 -1.74
CA GLY A 19 19.12 -2.93 -1.05
C GLY A 19 20.51 -3.48 -1.40
N VAL A 20 21.06 -3.19 -2.57
CA VAL A 20 22.36 -3.69 -3.05
C VAL A 20 23.53 -2.81 -2.62
N ALA A 21 23.30 -1.56 -2.25
CA ALA A 21 24.36 -0.64 -1.80
C ALA A 21 24.98 -1.00 -0.43
N GLY A 22 24.40 -1.96 0.30
CA GLY A 22 24.90 -2.43 1.59
C GLY A 22 25.83 -3.66 1.56
N ALA A 23 26.03 -4.33 0.43
CA ALA A 23 26.71 -5.62 0.36
C ALA A 23 27.91 -5.71 -0.62
N ALA A 24 28.33 -4.63 -1.25
CA ALA A 24 29.41 -4.65 -2.23
C ALA A 24 30.71 -4.02 -1.71
N ALA A 25 31.31 -4.64 -0.70
CA ALA A 25 32.70 -4.40 -0.33
C ALA A 25 33.40 -5.72 0.00
N ALA A 26 33.52 -6.66 -0.93
CA ALA A 26 34.56 -7.69 -1.03
C ALA A 26 34.15 -8.73 -2.09
N ALA A 27 34.73 -8.70 -3.29
CA ALA A 27 35.30 -9.86 -3.96
C ALA A 27 35.56 -9.56 -5.44
N GLY A 28 36.73 -9.98 -5.85
CA GLY A 28 37.40 -9.68 -7.09
C GLY A 28 36.73 -10.27 -8.35
N SER A 29 37.22 -9.72 -9.45
CA SER A 29 36.95 -10.05 -10.85
C SER A 29 37.13 -11.52 -11.22
N VAL A 30 36.05 -12.13 -11.73
CA VAL A 30 36.16 -13.30 -12.64
C VAL A 30 35.16 -13.05 -13.77
N GLY A 31 35.72 -12.97 -15.00
CA GLY A 31 34.92 -12.81 -16.22
C GLY A 31 34.18 -14.10 -16.55
N LEU A 32 32.92 -13.98 -16.87
CA LEU A 32 32.14 -15.05 -17.51
C LEU A 32 31.31 -14.41 -18.63
N SER A 33 31.68 -14.76 -19.86
CA SER A 33 30.92 -14.52 -21.07
C SER A 33 29.64 -15.34 -21.00
N ALA A 34 28.48 -14.73 -20.91
CA ALA A 34 27.18 -15.39 -21.02
C ALA A 34 26.54 -14.99 -22.35
N SER A 35 26.24 -16.01 -23.17
CA SER A 35 25.53 -15.96 -24.46
C SER A 35 24.08 -15.46 -24.25
N PRO A 36 23.48 -14.72 -25.22
CA PRO A 36 22.15 -14.12 -25.08
C PRO A 36 20.98 -15.02 -25.51
N GLU A 37 20.93 -16.28 -25.10
CA GLU A 37 19.91 -17.23 -25.57
C GLU A 37 19.01 -17.86 -24.49
N ALA A 38 18.80 -17.21 -23.36
CA ALA A 38 17.96 -17.78 -22.29
C ALA A 38 16.97 -16.76 -21.69
N LEU A 39 16.19 -16.05 -22.53
CA LEU A 39 15.13 -15.11 -22.07
C LEU A 39 13.82 -15.26 -22.85
N THR A 40 13.40 -16.50 -23.12
CA THR A 40 12.04 -16.79 -23.56
C THR A 40 11.43 -17.91 -22.70
N ALA A 41 11.39 -17.69 -21.39
CA ALA A 41 10.43 -18.39 -20.56
C ALA A 41 9.11 -17.61 -20.65
N PRO A 42 7.95 -18.23 -20.98
CA PRO A 42 6.67 -17.54 -20.88
C PRO A 42 6.49 -17.09 -19.44
N LEU A 43 6.12 -15.81 -19.29
CA LEU A 43 5.66 -15.28 -18.01
C LEU A 43 4.54 -16.20 -17.52
N PRO A 44 4.51 -16.60 -16.23
CA PRO A 44 3.38 -17.33 -15.69
C PRO A 44 2.11 -16.53 -16.01
N GLU A 45 1.14 -17.21 -16.66
CA GLU A 45 -0.19 -16.64 -16.91
C GLU A 45 -0.67 -16.03 -15.60
N GLN A 46 -0.93 -14.73 -15.61
CA GLN A 46 -1.51 -14.02 -14.47
C GLN A 46 -2.79 -14.78 -14.13
N SER A 47 -2.77 -15.46 -12.98
CA SER A 47 -3.95 -16.08 -12.42
C SER A 47 -5.03 -15.00 -12.45
N SER A 48 -6.10 -15.27 -13.20
CA SER A 48 -7.28 -14.43 -13.26
C SER A 48 -7.62 -14.03 -11.83
N ALA A 49 -7.38 -12.77 -11.47
CA ALA A 49 -7.74 -12.25 -10.17
C ALA A 49 -9.25 -12.51 -10.04
N ALA A 50 -9.62 -13.44 -9.16
CA ALA A 50 -11.02 -13.70 -8.88
C ALA A 50 -11.62 -12.34 -8.48
N GLU A 51 -12.58 -11.88 -9.25
CA GLU A 51 -13.22 -10.57 -9.06
C GLU A 51 -13.78 -10.56 -7.64
N LEU A 52 -13.14 -9.80 -6.79
CA LEU A 52 -13.51 -9.73 -5.37
C LEU A 52 -14.90 -9.07 -5.29
N PRO A 53 -15.80 -9.55 -4.43
CA PRO A 53 -17.14 -8.95 -4.31
C PRO A 53 -17.01 -7.46 -3.93
N PRO A 54 -17.98 -6.61 -4.34
CA PRO A 54 -17.95 -5.20 -3.99
C PRO A 54 -17.89 -5.00 -2.47
N VAL A 55 -17.12 -3.98 -2.04
CA VAL A 55 -16.97 -3.65 -0.63
C VAL A 55 -18.12 -2.74 -0.21
N ALA A 56 -18.79 -3.09 0.90
CA ALA A 56 -19.70 -2.17 1.59
C ALA A 56 -18.91 -1.42 2.65
N TYR A 57 -18.92 -0.08 2.57
CA TYR A 57 -18.28 0.79 3.56
C TYR A 57 -19.27 1.09 4.70
N GLU A 58 -18.78 1.09 5.95
CA GLU A 58 -19.60 1.29 7.16
C GLU A 58 -19.38 2.67 7.79
N HIS A 59 -18.20 3.25 7.60
CA HIS A 59 -17.75 4.50 8.26
C HIS A 59 -17.51 5.64 7.27
N LEU A 60 -17.25 5.33 6.00
CA LEU A 60 -17.13 6.29 4.91
C LEU A 60 -18.45 6.38 4.14
N THR A 61 -18.85 7.58 3.77
CA THR A 61 -19.90 7.75 2.76
C THR A 61 -19.41 7.27 1.39
N ALA A 62 -20.32 7.00 0.46
CA ALA A 62 -19.94 6.58 -0.90
C ALA A 62 -19.04 7.61 -1.59
N GLU A 63 -19.31 8.91 -1.42
CA GLU A 63 -18.52 10.00 -1.98
C GLU A 63 -17.12 10.07 -1.37
N GLU A 64 -17.01 9.91 -0.04
CA GLU A 64 -15.73 9.88 0.67
C GLU A 64 -14.89 8.66 0.25
N ALA A 65 -15.53 7.52 0.11
CA ALA A 65 -14.87 6.29 -0.33
C ALA A 65 -14.35 6.40 -1.76
N GLU A 66 -15.16 6.86 -2.71
CA GLU A 66 -14.77 7.05 -4.11
C GLU A 66 -13.59 8.04 -4.24
N LEU A 67 -13.63 9.15 -3.50
CA LEU A 67 -12.55 10.11 -3.47
C LEU A 67 -11.27 9.51 -2.87
N LEU A 68 -11.39 8.76 -1.78
CA LEU A 68 -10.25 8.12 -1.13
C LEU A 68 -9.66 6.98 -1.96
N GLU A 69 -10.49 6.21 -2.66
CA GLU A 69 -10.06 5.20 -3.63
C GLU A 69 -9.22 5.82 -4.75
N ALA A 70 -9.69 6.92 -5.34
CA ALA A 70 -8.93 7.62 -6.36
C ALA A 70 -7.59 8.17 -5.84
N ILE A 71 -7.55 8.69 -4.60
CA ILE A 71 -6.29 9.09 -3.96
C ILE A 71 -5.38 7.88 -3.74
N ALA A 72 -5.91 6.76 -3.26
CA ALA A 72 -5.15 5.54 -3.01
C ALA A 72 -4.54 4.96 -4.30
N ASP A 73 -5.29 4.99 -5.41
CA ASP A 73 -4.81 4.56 -6.73
C ASP A 73 -3.64 5.44 -7.22
N HIS A 74 -3.69 6.74 -6.99
CA HIS A 74 -2.54 7.62 -7.30
C HIS A 74 -1.32 7.35 -6.40
N LEU A 75 -1.52 6.94 -5.15
CA LEU A 75 -0.42 6.67 -4.22
C LEU A 75 0.29 5.36 -4.53
N ILE A 76 -0.48 4.31 -4.85
CA ILE A 76 0.03 2.96 -5.16
C ILE A 76 -0.80 2.42 -6.33
N PRO A 77 -0.52 2.88 -7.56
CA PRO A 77 -1.23 2.41 -8.74
C PRO A 77 -0.85 0.97 -9.09
N ALA A 78 -1.77 0.25 -9.72
CA ALA A 78 -1.43 -0.96 -10.45
C ALA A 78 -0.54 -0.60 -11.64
N ASP A 79 0.52 -1.37 -11.89
CA ASP A 79 1.44 -1.16 -12.99
C ASP A 79 1.99 -2.49 -13.54
N GLU A 80 2.98 -2.43 -14.45
CA GLU A 80 3.64 -3.60 -15.03
C GLU A 80 4.31 -4.53 -14.01
N TYR A 81 4.51 -4.08 -12.77
CA TYR A 81 5.14 -4.85 -11.68
C TYR A 81 4.13 -5.54 -10.77
N GLY A 82 2.87 -5.15 -10.83
CA GLY A 82 1.83 -5.81 -10.05
C GLY A 82 0.65 -4.93 -9.67
N PRO A 83 -0.25 -5.50 -8.84
CA PRO A 83 -1.45 -4.84 -8.35
C PRO A 83 -1.12 -3.66 -7.42
N GLY A 84 -2.08 -2.73 -7.31
CA GLY A 84 -1.96 -1.53 -6.48
C GLY A 84 -2.82 -1.55 -5.21
N ALA A 85 -3.08 -0.34 -4.67
CA ALA A 85 -3.90 -0.15 -3.47
C ALA A 85 -5.35 -0.58 -3.67
N MET A 86 -5.87 -0.49 -4.90
CA MET A 86 -7.25 -0.88 -5.22
C MET A 86 -7.43 -2.39 -5.11
N GLU A 87 -6.56 -3.18 -5.72
CA GLU A 87 -6.57 -4.64 -5.66
C GLU A 87 -6.27 -5.14 -4.24
N ALA A 88 -5.44 -4.41 -3.49
CA ALA A 88 -5.19 -4.67 -2.08
C ALA A 88 -6.37 -4.29 -1.18
N ARG A 89 -7.39 -3.59 -1.69
CA ARG A 89 -8.52 -3.06 -0.90
C ARG A 89 -8.07 -2.18 0.27
N ALA A 90 -7.10 -1.31 0.03
CA ALA A 90 -6.55 -0.46 1.08
C ALA A 90 -7.61 0.44 1.74
N VAL A 91 -8.59 0.93 0.98
CA VAL A 91 -9.68 1.76 1.50
C VAL A 91 -10.64 0.95 2.39
N ALA A 92 -10.87 -0.33 2.10
CA ALA A 92 -11.65 -1.21 2.98
C ALA A 92 -10.98 -1.40 4.36
N TYR A 93 -9.65 -1.49 4.39
CA TYR A 93 -8.91 -1.44 5.64
C TYR A 93 -9.14 -0.14 6.41
N ILE A 94 -9.03 1.01 5.72
CA ILE A 94 -9.21 2.33 6.34
C ILE A 94 -10.62 2.43 6.92
N ASP A 95 -11.64 2.12 6.14
CA ASP A 95 -13.03 2.16 6.57
C ASP A 95 -13.26 1.33 7.84
N ARG A 96 -12.83 0.07 7.81
CA ARG A 96 -12.94 -0.83 8.99
C ARG A 96 -12.17 -0.30 10.19
N ALA A 97 -10.97 0.24 9.97
CA ALA A 97 -10.13 0.77 11.04
C ALA A 97 -10.70 2.06 11.64
N LEU A 98 -11.45 2.87 10.88
CA LEU A 98 -12.17 4.03 11.40
C LEU A 98 -13.25 3.67 12.42
N GLY A 99 -13.81 2.47 12.37
CA GLY A 99 -14.67 1.93 13.42
C GLY A 99 -13.92 1.41 14.66
N GLY A 100 -12.59 1.46 14.69
CA GLY A 100 -11.76 0.90 15.76
C GLY A 100 -10.45 1.63 15.98
N ALA A 101 -9.34 1.04 15.52
CA ALA A 101 -7.98 1.54 15.78
C ALA A 101 -7.69 2.97 15.25
N LEU A 102 -8.41 3.42 14.23
CA LEU A 102 -8.30 4.76 13.64
C LEU A 102 -9.53 5.66 13.95
N SER A 103 -10.34 5.31 14.96
CA SER A 103 -11.54 6.08 15.31
C SER A 103 -11.27 7.57 15.54
N ASP A 104 -10.13 7.91 16.14
CA ASP A 104 -9.70 9.29 16.35
C ASP A 104 -9.41 10.06 15.06
N SER A 105 -9.21 9.36 13.96
CA SER A 105 -8.95 9.95 12.63
C SER A 105 -10.23 10.21 11.81
N HIS A 106 -11.39 9.77 12.28
CA HIS A 106 -12.65 9.84 11.53
C HIS A 106 -13.01 11.29 11.11
N ASP A 107 -12.95 12.24 12.04
CA ASP A 107 -13.22 13.65 11.74
C ASP A 107 -12.16 14.28 10.83
N ALA A 108 -10.91 13.84 10.94
CA ALA A 108 -9.83 14.28 10.07
C ALA A 108 -10.03 13.78 8.62
N TYR A 109 -10.52 12.56 8.44
CA TYR A 109 -10.91 12.07 7.11
C TYR A 109 -12.04 12.86 6.51
N ARG A 110 -13.17 13.00 7.22
CA ARG A 110 -14.34 13.74 6.76
C ARG A 110 -14.00 15.18 6.38
N SER A 111 -13.35 15.92 7.29
CA SER A 111 -12.99 17.31 7.06
C SER A 111 -11.90 17.49 6.01
N GLY A 112 -10.93 16.58 5.97
CA GLY A 112 -9.80 16.62 5.05
C GLY A 112 -10.18 16.28 3.61
N LEU A 113 -10.99 15.24 3.38
CA LEU A 113 -11.51 14.89 2.04
C LEU A 113 -12.37 16.03 1.49
N ALA A 114 -13.28 16.59 2.30
CA ALA A 114 -14.09 17.74 1.91
C ALA A 114 -13.24 18.98 1.62
N ALA A 115 -12.17 19.22 2.38
CA ALA A 115 -11.23 20.31 2.14
C ALA A 115 -10.44 20.10 0.85
N PHE A 116 -10.02 18.87 0.58
CA PHE A 116 -9.29 18.51 -0.63
C PHE A 116 -10.13 18.75 -1.89
N ASP A 117 -11.37 18.29 -1.91
CA ASP A 117 -12.25 18.52 -3.05
C ASP A 117 -12.58 20.02 -3.26
N ARG A 118 -12.78 20.79 -2.19
CA ARG A 118 -12.91 22.25 -2.29
C ARG A 118 -11.65 22.89 -2.88
N TYR A 119 -10.47 22.46 -2.44
CA TYR A 119 -9.20 22.92 -3.00
C TYR A 119 -9.11 22.67 -4.50
N CYS A 120 -9.46 21.46 -4.96
CA CYS A 120 -9.47 21.11 -6.37
C CYS A 120 -10.42 22.01 -7.17
N ARG A 121 -11.64 22.23 -6.69
CA ARG A 121 -12.61 23.15 -7.31
C ARG A 121 -12.08 24.58 -7.43
N ALA A 122 -11.45 25.07 -6.37
CA ALA A 122 -10.92 26.44 -6.35
C ALA A 122 -9.68 26.61 -7.22
N SER A 123 -8.78 25.64 -7.22
CA SER A 123 -7.46 25.75 -7.87
C SER A 123 -7.42 25.16 -9.29
N ARG A 124 -8.30 24.21 -9.63
CA ARG A 124 -8.34 23.48 -10.90
C ARG A 124 -9.69 23.59 -11.63
N GLY A 125 -10.70 24.23 -11.02
CA GLY A 125 -12.01 24.48 -11.62
C GLY A 125 -12.99 23.31 -11.58
N GLY A 126 -12.68 22.18 -10.93
CA GLY A 126 -13.56 21.02 -10.82
C GLY A 126 -13.26 20.13 -9.62
N PRO A 127 -14.19 19.21 -9.28
CA PRO A 127 -13.97 18.20 -8.24
C PRO A 127 -12.81 17.28 -8.63
N PHE A 128 -12.08 16.75 -7.64
CA PHE A 128 -10.92 15.89 -7.89
C PHE A 128 -11.19 14.75 -8.89
N LEU A 129 -12.29 14.04 -8.74
CA LEU A 129 -12.68 12.92 -9.61
C LEU A 129 -12.95 13.33 -11.08
N GLY A 130 -13.28 14.60 -11.30
CA GLY A 130 -13.52 15.15 -12.65
C GLY A 130 -12.29 15.76 -13.31
N LEU A 131 -11.15 15.83 -12.62
CA LEU A 131 -9.91 16.42 -13.16
C LEU A 131 -9.19 15.44 -14.10
N SER A 132 -8.35 16.01 -14.98
CA SER A 132 -7.41 15.19 -15.72
C SER A 132 -6.40 14.51 -14.77
N ASN A 133 -5.83 13.36 -15.16
CA ASN A 133 -4.81 12.67 -14.38
C ASN A 133 -3.64 13.60 -13.99
N ARG A 134 -3.21 14.47 -14.91
CA ARG A 134 -2.16 15.45 -14.65
C ARG A 134 -2.54 16.44 -13.54
N ASP A 135 -3.78 16.92 -13.56
CA ASP A 135 -4.26 17.90 -12.59
C ASP A 135 -4.52 17.23 -11.24
N GLN A 136 -4.96 15.96 -11.22
CA GLN A 136 -5.08 15.14 -10.01
C GLN A 136 -3.71 14.97 -9.34
N VAL A 137 -2.68 14.55 -10.08
CA VAL A 137 -1.31 14.43 -9.56
C VAL A 137 -0.80 15.77 -9.05
N SER A 138 -1.00 16.85 -9.81
CA SER A 138 -0.59 18.19 -9.39
C SER A 138 -1.29 18.66 -8.11
N ALA A 139 -2.59 18.37 -7.95
CA ALA A 139 -3.33 18.70 -6.73
C ALA A 139 -2.82 17.90 -5.52
N LEU A 140 -2.51 16.62 -5.69
CA LEU A 140 -1.93 15.78 -4.63
C LEU A 140 -0.54 16.28 -4.20
N ILE A 141 0.30 16.72 -5.14
CA ILE A 141 1.61 17.32 -4.83
C ILE A 141 1.43 18.60 -4.01
N ASP A 142 0.48 19.48 -4.38
CA ASP A 142 0.22 20.71 -3.63
C ASP A 142 -0.22 20.42 -2.18
N VAL A 143 -1.04 19.39 -1.99
CA VAL A 143 -1.47 18.96 -0.65
C VAL A 143 -0.29 18.38 0.14
N GLU A 144 0.54 17.56 -0.49
CA GLU A 144 1.73 16.95 0.12
C GLU A 144 2.73 17.99 0.62
N ILE A 145 3.04 19.01 -0.20
CA ILE A 145 3.99 20.06 0.18
C ILE A 145 3.39 21.18 1.03
N GLY A 146 2.09 21.08 1.37
CA GLY A 146 1.40 22.06 2.23
C GLY A 146 0.88 23.31 1.51
N SER A 147 1.02 23.40 0.18
CA SER A 147 0.58 24.56 -0.61
C SER A 147 -0.95 24.75 -0.61
N ALA A 148 -1.71 23.71 -0.32
CA ALA A 148 -3.16 23.75 -0.19
C ALA A 148 -3.62 24.21 1.20
N THR A 149 -2.70 24.54 2.12
CA THR A 149 -3.02 24.99 3.48
C THR A 149 -3.58 26.41 3.47
N GLY A 150 -4.65 26.63 4.22
CA GLY A 150 -5.28 27.93 4.40
C GLY A 150 -6.79 27.90 4.29
N ALA A 151 -7.46 28.78 5.05
CA ALA A 151 -8.93 28.83 5.10
C ALA A 151 -9.56 29.14 3.73
N ALA A 152 -8.90 29.94 2.90
CA ALA A 152 -9.38 30.29 1.56
C ALA A 152 -9.29 29.11 0.56
N THR A 153 -8.43 28.14 0.84
CA THR A 153 -8.17 26.98 -0.04
C THR A 153 -8.89 25.71 0.41
N GLY A 154 -9.54 25.72 1.57
CA GLY A 154 -10.32 24.59 2.07
C GLY A 154 -9.72 23.87 3.28
N PHE A 155 -8.41 23.89 3.50
CA PHE A 155 -7.76 23.32 4.67
C PHE A 155 -7.60 24.35 5.78
N ALA A 156 -8.30 24.16 6.90
CA ALA A 156 -8.13 25.00 8.10
C ALA A 156 -6.80 24.72 8.83
N GLY A 157 -6.29 23.49 8.68
CA GLY A 157 -5.00 23.03 9.21
C GLY A 157 -4.02 22.69 8.07
N SER A 158 -2.92 22.03 8.42
CA SER A 158 -1.90 21.64 7.45
C SER A 158 -2.41 20.57 6.48
N SER A 159 -2.43 20.86 5.18
CA SER A 159 -2.75 19.89 4.15
C SER A 159 -1.72 18.77 4.08
N ALA A 160 -0.43 19.04 4.34
CA ALA A 160 0.63 18.06 4.39
C ALA A 160 0.42 17.02 5.51
N VAL A 161 -0.13 17.42 6.66
CA VAL A 161 -0.48 16.49 7.75
C VAL A 161 -1.59 15.55 7.31
N PHE A 162 -2.64 16.07 6.66
CA PHE A 162 -3.70 15.25 6.08
C PHE A 162 -3.15 14.25 5.06
N PHE A 163 -2.33 14.71 4.10
CA PHE A 163 -1.72 13.83 3.10
C PHE A 163 -0.88 12.72 3.75
N SER A 164 -0.04 13.08 4.72
CA SER A 164 0.80 12.11 5.44
C SER A 164 -0.02 11.06 6.18
N MET A 165 -1.13 11.45 6.79
CA MET A 165 -2.08 10.53 7.43
C MET A 165 -2.68 9.57 6.40
N VAL A 166 -3.26 10.07 5.31
CA VAL A 166 -3.85 9.25 4.26
C VAL A 166 -2.84 8.29 3.67
N ARG A 167 -1.64 8.79 3.30
CA ARG A 167 -0.55 7.95 2.78
C ARG A 167 -0.16 6.84 3.75
N SER A 168 -0.03 7.15 5.02
CA SER A 168 0.32 6.16 6.04
C SER A 168 -0.73 5.05 6.13
N HIS A 169 -2.01 5.41 6.12
CA HIS A 169 -3.09 4.44 6.23
C HIS A 169 -3.28 3.63 4.93
N VAL A 170 -3.07 4.22 3.75
CA VAL A 170 -3.05 3.48 2.47
C VAL A 170 -1.91 2.46 2.45
N LEU A 171 -0.70 2.82 2.92
CA LEU A 171 0.40 1.87 3.05
C LEU A 171 0.07 0.73 4.03
N GLN A 172 -0.55 1.04 5.16
CA GLN A 172 -1.01 0.02 6.13
C GLN A 172 -2.03 -0.92 5.50
N GLY A 173 -3.03 -0.38 4.78
CA GLY A 173 -4.06 -1.18 4.12
C GLY A 173 -3.51 -2.03 2.98
N THR A 174 -2.50 -1.53 2.25
CA THR A 174 -1.90 -2.27 1.13
C THR A 174 -0.95 -3.37 1.59
N PHE A 175 -0.14 -3.13 2.62
CA PHE A 175 0.97 -4.00 3.01
C PHE A 175 0.82 -4.62 4.40
N GLY A 176 -0.22 -4.27 5.15
CA GLY A 176 -0.50 -4.83 6.45
C GLY A 176 -0.95 -6.29 6.40
N ASP A 177 -1.23 -6.86 7.58
CA ASP A 177 -1.78 -8.21 7.64
C ASP A 177 -3.22 -8.22 7.09
N PRO A 178 -3.57 -9.15 6.18
CA PRO A 178 -4.92 -9.26 5.59
C PRO A 178 -6.06 -9.39 6.61
N TYR A 179 -5.76 -9.86 7.81
CA TYR A 179 -6.73 -9.96 8.91
C TYR A 179 -7.46 -8.63 9.18
N TYR A 180 -6.79 -7.51 8.97
CA TYR A 180 -7.35 -6.18 9.21
C TYR A 180 -8.23 -5.63 8.08
N GLY A 181 -8.41 -6.39 6.99
CA GLY A 181 -9.35 -6.08 5.92
C GLY A 181 -8.75 -5.43 4.67
N GLY A 182 -7.45 -5.13 4.68
CA GLY A 182 -6.66 -4.74 3.51
C GLY A 182 -5.82 -5.89 2.99
N ASN A 183 -4.83 -5.58 2.11
CA ASN A 183 -3.91 -6.55 1.53
C ASN A 183 -4.63 -7.82 1.04
N ALA A 184 -5.76 -7.62 0.37
CA ALA A 184 -6.63 -8.69 -0.08
C ALA A 184 -5.85 -9.69 -0.93
N ASN A 185 -6.06 -11.00 -0.69
CA ASN A 185 -5.34 -12.08 -1.36
C ASN A 185 -3.80 -11.97 -1.26
N PHE A 186 -3.28 -11.27 -0.26
CA PHE A 186 -1.84 -11.07 -0.03
C PHE A 186 -1.11 -10.30 -1.15
N VAL A 187 -1.83 -9.59 -2.00
CA VAL A 187 -1.25 -8.90 -3.17
C VAL A 187 -0.15 -7.90 -2.81
N GLY A 188 -0.28 -7.20 -1.69
CA GLY A 188 0.76 -6.29 -1.20
C GLY A 188 2.01 -7.04 -0.72
N TRP A 189 1.85 -8.19 -0.08
CA TRP A 189 2.98 -9.02 0.34
C TRP A 189 3.71 -9.63 -0.86
N ASP A 190 2.96 -10.08 -1.87
CA ASP A 190 3.54 -10.60 -3.12
C ASP A 190 4.32 -9.52 -3.87
N LEU A 191 3.79 -8.30 -3.92
CA LEU A 191 4.46 -7.14 -4.50
C LEU A 191 5.80 -6.83 -3.83
N LEU A 192 5.90 -7.04 -2.51
CA LEU A 192 7.13 -6.87 -1.74
C LEU A 192 8.05 -8.11 -1.79
N GLY A 193 7.56 -9.25 -2.25
CA GLY A 193 8.23 -10.54 -2.10
C GLY A 193 8.33 -10.98 -0.64
N TYR A 194 7.33 -10.61 0.19
CA TYR A 194 7.32 -10.98 1.61
C TYR A 194 6.98 -12.47 1.76
N PRO A 195 7.81 -13.26 2.47
CA PRO A 195 7.64 -14.71 2.56
C PRO A 195 6.47 -15.14 3.47
N GLY A 196 5.72 -14.21 4.02
CA GLY A 196 4.62 -14.47 4.94
C GLY A 196 5.05 -14.64 6.39
N VAL A 197 4.06 -14.67 7.30
CA VAL A 197 4.28 -14.82 8.75
C VAL A 197 4.74 -16.23 9.05
N ARG A 198 5.83 -16.38 9.78
CA ARG A 198 6.39 -17.68 10.22
C ARG A 198 6.67 -17.63 11.72
N THR A 199 6.09 -18.55 12.47
CA THR A 199 6.31 -18.68 13.91
C THR A 199 7.64 -19.37 14.25
N ARG A 200 8.23 -20.06 13.29
CA ARG A 200 9.55 -20.68 13.36
C ARG A 200 10.25 -20.53 12.02
N VAL A 201 11.53 -20.24 12.06
CA VAL A 201 12.41 -20.19 10.89
C VAL A 201 13.48 -21.26 11.10
N SER A 202 13.51 -22.26 10.21
CA SER A 202 14.55 -23.29 10.22
C SER A 202 15.79 -22.83 9.45
N ASN A 203 16.94 -23.45 9.67
CA ASN A 203 18.14 -23.19 8.87
C ASN A 203 17.94 -23.49 7.37
N ALA A 204 16.97 -24.32 7.01
CA ALA A 204 16.58 -24.59 5.63
C ALA A 204 15.79 -23.42 5.05
N ASP A 205 14.84 -22.85 5.82
CA ASP A 205 14.08 -21.64 5.40
C ASP A 205 15.00 -20.44 5.24
N GLN A 206 15.98 -20.27 6.15
CA GLN A 206 16.95 -19.20 6.04
C GLN A 206 17.77 -19.31 4.75
N ARG A 207 18.29 -20.51 4.43
CA ARG A 207 19.05 -20.72 3.18
C ARG A 207 18.21 -20.46 1.93
N ARG A 208 16.92 -20.87 1.93
CA ARG A 208 16.00 -20.60 0.83
C ARG A 208 15.71 -19.10 0.70
N LEU A 209 15.55 -18.40 1.83
CA LEU A 209 15.35 -16.94 1.83
C LEU A 209 16.57 -16.21 1.24
N GLU A 210 17.77 -16.60 1.66
CA GLU A 210 19.04 -16.06 1.15
C GLU A 210 19.22 -16.33 -0.35
N ALA A 211 18.74 -17.50 -0.83
CA ALA A 211 18.75 -17.87 -2.25
C ALA A 211 17.59 -17.21 -3.05
N GLY A 212 16.62 -16.55 -2.42
CA GLY A 212 15.43 -16.03 -3.08
C GLY A 212 14.42 -17.12 -3.51
N GLU A 213 14.51 -18.31 -2.91
CA GLU A 213 13.70 -19.50 -3.22
C GLU A 213 12.62 -19.78 -2.17
N LEU A 214 12.49 -18.90 -1.16
CA LEU A 214 11.48 -19.12 -0.12
C LEU A 214 10.13 -18.63 -0.61
N GLU A 215 9.25 -19.58 -0.94
CA GLU A 215 7.89 -19.30 -1.37
C GLU A 215 7.06 -18.65 -0.25
N PRO A 216 6.21 -17.65 -0.57
CA PRO A 216 5.25 -17.07 0.35
C PRO A 216 4.28 -18.14 0.88
N ASN A 217 3.95 -18.06 2.17
CA ASN A 217 3.00 -19.00 2.76
C ASN A 217 1.54 -18.48 2.75
N HIS A 218 1.31 -17.24 2.36
CA HIS A 218 0.00 -16.57 2.29
C HIS A 218 -0.86 -16.84 3.55
N ARG A 219 -0.26 -16.67 4.71
CA ARG A 219 -0.93 -16.84 5.99
C ARG A 219 -0.80 -15.58 6.83
N SER A 220 -1.94 -15.12 7.35
CA SER A 220 -1.99 -14.10 8.38
C SER A 220 -1.31 -14.57 9.68
N ALA A 221 -0.85 -13.62 10.49
CA ALA A 221 -0.41 -13.94 11.84
C ALA A 221 -1.52 -14.66 12.65
N TYR A 222 -2.75 -14.27 12.43
CA TYR A 222 -3.93 -14.78 13.14
C TYR A 222 -4.39 -16.16 12.65
N ASP A 223 -3.85 -16.69 11.55
CA ASP A 223 -4.06 -18.07 11.11
C ASP A 223 -3.23 -19.09 11.90
N TRP A 224 -2.37 -18.61 12.80
CA TRP A 224 -1.53 -19.47 13.63
C TRP A 224 -2.14 -19.66 15.02
N ASP A 225 -2.27 -20.91 15.46
CA ASP A 225 -2.81 -21.28 16.78
C ASP A 225 -2.18 -20.52 17.95
N THR A 226 -0.91 -20.16 17.82
CA THR A 226 -0.16 -19.42 18.84
C THR A 226 -0.79 -18.07 19.14
N PHE A 227 -1.23 -17.35 18.11
CA PHE A 227 -1.87 -16.04 18.26
C PHE A 227 -3.33 -16.16 18.67
N ASN A 228 -4.07 -17.13 18.11
CA ASN A 228 -5.46 -17.40 18.49
C ASN A 228 -5.61 -17.77 19.96
N LYS A 229 -4.67 -18.56 20.52
CA LYS A 229 -4.67 -18.93 21.94
C LYS A 229 -4.39 -17.74 22.87
N ALA A 230 -3.55 -16.80 22.45
CA ALA A 230 -3.27 -15.58 23.21
C ALA A 230 -4.52 -14.69 23.29
N SER A 231 -5.22 -14.50 22.18
CA SER A 231 -6.47 -13.74 22.11
C SER A 231 -7.57 -14.35 22.97
N ALA A 232 -7.71 -15.69 22.97
CA ALA A 232 -8.69 -16.39 23.81
C ALA A 232 -8.37 -16.29 25.30
N ARG A 233 -7.09 -16.17 25.67
CA ARG A 233 -6.68 -15.97 27.09
C ARG A 233 -6.98 -14.54 27.55
N SER A 234 -6.71 -13.52 26.74
CA SER A 234 -7.04 -12.14 27.07
C SER A 234 -8.53 -11.93 27.28
N ALA A 235 -9.38 -12.45 26.39
CA ALA A 235 -10.83 -12.39 26.53
C ALA A 235 -11.35 -13.08 27.81
N ARG A 236 -10.73 -14.19 28.21
CA ARG A 236 -11.08 -14.88 29.49
C ARG A 236 -10.63 -14.13 30.75
N THR A 237 -9.54 -13.37 30.65
CA THR A 237 -9.02 -12.58 31.78
C THR A 237 -9.90 -11.35 32.01
N GLU A 238 -10.35 -10.68 30.97
CA GLU A 238 -11.28 -9.56 31.05
C GLU A 238 -12.67 -9.98 31.59
N ALA A 239 -13.19 -11.12 31.15
CA ALA A 239 -14.46 -11.68 31.65
C ALA A 239 -14.40 -12.08 33.14
N LYS A 240 -13.22 -12.30 33.70
CA LYS A 240 -13.03 -12.72 35.10
C LYS A 240 -12.83 -11.53 36.06
N HIS A 241 -12.63 -10.32 35.57
CA HIS A 241 -12.49 -9.09 36.35
C HIS A 241 -13.72 -8.20 36.30
N GLY A 242 -14.83 -8.65 35.70
CA GLY A 242 -16.09 -7.93 35.55
C GLY A 242 -17.22 -8.35 36.50
N ASP A 243 -16.92 -9.07 37.60
CA ASP A 243 -17.87 -9.40 38.69
C ASP A 243 -17.47 -8.69 39.97
#